data_f48e9a9b6f14381d03acf08702133392
#
_entry.id   f48e9a9b6f14381d03acf08702133392
#
_cell.length_a   1.000
_cell.length_b   1.000
_cell.length_c   1.000
_cell.angle_alpha   90.00
_cell.angle_beta   90.00
_cell.angle_gamma   90.00
#
_symmetry.space_group_name_H-M   'P 1'
#
loop_
_entity.id
_entity.type
_entity.pdbx_description
1 polymer ?
#
loop_
_entity_poly.entity_id
_entity_poly.type
_entity_poly.pdbx_seq_one_letter_code
_entity_poly.pdbx_strand_id
1 'polypeptide(L)'
;MSNGYFFEDLHVGQTATLSKTITDADVVMYSFVSLDTNPIHLDEAEARRSRFGGRVAHGMLSASLISALLGTRLPGPGAITTHQSLTFRAPVKIGNTVRALVEIIDLNLRRKSATLRTTCMVKESVVIDGEACVLVPSRP
;
A
#
# COMPACT_ATOMS: atom_id res chain seq x y z
N MET A 1 9.85 -19.30 -9.43
CA MET A 1 9.18 -18.44 -8.45
C MET A 1 10.24 -17.87 -7.52
N SER A 2 10.34 -16.55 -7.43
CA SER A 2 11.27 -15.98 -6.45
C SER A 2 10.69 -16.24 -5.07
N ASN A 3 11.51 -16.74 -4.18
CA ASN A 3 11.15 -16.84 -2.78
C ASN A 3 11.34 -15.48 -2.12
N GLY A 4 10.60 -15.23 -1.05
CA GLY A 4 10.79 -14.04 -0.24
C GLY A 4 12.10 -14.13 0.54
N TYR A 5 12.42 -13.05 1.23
CA TYR A 5 13.52 -13.06 2.18
C TYR A 5 13.17 -13.93 3.38
N PHE A 6 14.15 -14.64 3.92
CA PHE A 6 14.03 -15.18 5.25
C PHE A 6 14.34 -14.09 6.28
N PHE A 7 13.87 -14.27 7.51
CA PHE A 7 14.08 -13.28 8.57
C PHE A 7 15.57 -12.91 8.70
N GLU A 8 16.45 -13.90 8.62
CA GLU A 8 17.90 -13.71 8.78
C GLU A 8 18.53 -12.87 7.66
N ASP A 9 17.83 -12.69 6.54
CA ASP A 9 18.31 -11.87 5.41
C ASP A 9 17.92 -10.40 5.54
N LEU A 10 17.08 -10.05 6.52
CA LEU A 10 16.56 -8.71 6.67
C LEU A 10 17.49 -7.83 7.49
N HIS A 11 17.51 -6.54 7.17
CA HIS A 11 18.23 -5.54 7.97
C HIS A 11 17.46 -4.23 8.01
N VAL A 12 17.65 -3.50 9.11
CA VAL A 12 17.05 -2.17 9.26
C VAL A 12 17.61 -1.24 8.17
N GLY A 13 16.72 -0.46 7.55
CA GLY A 13 17.07 0.42 6.44
C GLY A 13 16.82 -0.18 5.06
N GLN A 14 16.53 -1.47 4.99
CA GLN A 14 16.20 -2.14 3.72
C GLN A 14 14.86 -1.62 3.20
N THR A 15 14.81 -1.31 1.89
CA THR A 15 13.62 -0.70 1.26
C THR A 15 13.18 -1.46 0.02
N ALA A 16 11.91 -1.26 -0.36
CA ALA A 16 11.38 -1.66 -1.64
C ALA A 16 10.33 -0.65 -2.09
N THR A 17 10.17 -0.50 -3.40
CA THR A 17 9.21 0.42 -4.00
C THR A 17 8.48 -0.24 -5.15
N LEU A 18 7.29 0.26 -5.43
CA LEU A 18 6.59 0.02 -6.69
C LEU A 18 5.74 1.24 -7.03
N SER A 19 5.46 1.41 -8.31
CA SER A 19 4.62 2.50 -8.78
C SER A 19 3.52 1.94 -9.67
N LYS A 20 2.35 2.54 -9.59
CA LYS A 20 1.21 2.22 -10.44
C LYS A 20 0.42 3.48 -10.75
N THR A 21 0.10 3.66 -12.02
CA THR A 21 -0.87 4.68 -12.43
C THR A 21 -2.27 4.15 -12.16
N ILE A 22 -3.04 4.91 -11.38
CA ILE A 22 -4.42 4.54 -11.04
C ILE A 22 -5.32 4.89 -12.20
N THR A 23 -5.94 3.89 -12.80
CA THR A 23 -6.82 4.07 -13.96
C THR A 23 -8.28 4.01 -13.57
N ASP A 24 -9.16 4.46 -14.48
CA ASP A 24 -10.60 4.30 -14.30
C ASP A 24 -10.98 2.82 -14.09
N ALA A 25 -10.41 1.93 -14.89
CA ALA A 25 -10.65 0.49 -14.75
C ALA A 25 -10.27 -0.03 -13.36
N ASP A 26 -9.16 0.43 -12.79
CA ASP A 26 -8.75 0.05 -11.43
C ASP A 26 -9.80 0.45 -10.41
N VAL A 27 -10.30 1.68 -10.50
CA VAL A 27 -11.29 2.20 -9.55
C VAL A 27 -12.61 1.43 -9.67
N VAL A 28 -13.07 1.17 -10.88
CA VAL A 28 -14.30 0.41 -11.11
C VAL A 28 -14.16 -1.02 -10.56
N MET A 29 -13.07 -1.71 -10.89
CA MET A 29 -12.84 -3.07 -10.38
C MET A 29 -12.76 -3.10 -8.86
N TYR A 30 -12.05 -2.15 -8.26
CA TYR A 30 -11.93 -2.09 -6.81
C TYR A 30 -13.28 -1.84 -6.14
N SER A 31 -14.12 -0.98 -6.71
CA SER A 31 -15.46 -0.71 -6.19
C SER A 31 -16.29 -1.98 -6.09
N PHE A 32 -16.20 -2.87 -7.08
CA PHE A 32 -17.00 -4.09 -7.08
C PHE A 32 -16.37 -5.24 -6.31
N VAL A 33 -15.04 -5.25 -6.16
CA VAL A 33 -14.36 -6.21 -5.30
C VAL A 33 -14.59 -5.88 -3.82
N SER A 34 -14.49 -4.59 -3.46
CA SER A 34 -14.61 -4.12 -2.07
C SER A 34 -16.06 -3.84 -1.66
N LEU A 35 -16.97 -3.69 -2.61
CA LEU A 35 -18.34 -3.20 -2.43
C LEU A 35 -18.41 -1.73 -1.99
N ASP A 36 -17.31 -1.00 -2.08
CA ASP A 36 -17.29 0.44 -1.85
C ASP A 36 -17.65 1.17 -3.15
N THR A 37 -18.93 1.38 -3.33
CA THR A 37 -19.51 2.04 -4.50
C THR A 37 -19.89 3.48 -4.23
N ASN A 38 -19.20 4.14 -3.30
CA ASN A 38 -19.43 5.56 -3.00
C ASN A 38 -19.35 6.37 -4.30
N PRO A 39 -20.34 7.22 -4.58
CA PRO A 39 -20.39 8.01 -5.82
C PRO A 39 -19.17 8.86 -6.10
N ILE A 40 -18.42 9.29 -5.10
CA ILE A 40 -17.18 10.06 -5.34
C ILE A 40 -16.13 9.28 -6.15
N HIS A 41 -16.26 7.97 -6.21
CA HIS A 41 -15.35 7.13 -7.00
C HIS A 41 -15.89 6.81 -8.39
N LEU A 42 -17.21 6.74 -8.54
CA LEU A 42 -17.85 6.18 -9.74
C LEU A 42 -18.64 7.20 -10.57
N ASP A 43 -19.11 8.27 -9.96
CA ASP A 43 -20.00 9.25 -10.61
C ASP A 43 -19.30 10.60 -10.75
N GLU A 44 -18.89 10.94 -11.98
CA GLU A 44 -18.19 12.19 -12.25
C GLU A 44 -19.01 13.42 -11.88
N ALA A 45 -20.31 13.41 -12.13
CA ALA A 45 -21.16 14.55 -11.82
C ALA A 45 -21.26 14.78 -10.31
N GLU A 46 -21.44 13.71 -9.53
CA GLU A 46 -21.45 13.81 -8.07
C GLU A 46 -20.07 14.18 -7.52
N ALA A 47 -19.01 13.59 -8.07
CA ALA A 47 -17.67 13.87 -7.63
C ALA A 47 -17.26 15.32 -7.86
N ARG A 48 -17.72 15.94 -8.96
CA ARG A 48 -17.46 17.35 -9.24
C ARG A 48 -18.12 18.28 -8.23
N ARG A 49 -19.23 17.88 -7.63
CA ARG A 49 -19.90 18.63 -6.57
C ARG A 49 -19.25 18.44 -5.21
N SER A 50 -18.38 17.44 -5.09
CA SER A 50 -17.69 17.17 -3.85
C SER A 50 -16.54 18.14 -3.64
N ARG A 51 -15.97 18.11 -2.43
CA ARG A 51 -14.78 18.90 -2.09
C ARG A 51 -13.57 18.57 -2.96
N PHE A 52 -13.59 17.44 -3.66
CA PHE A 52 -12.47 16.99 -4.50
C PHE A 52 -12.53 17.53 -5.93
N GLY A 53 -13.69 18.03 -6.39
CA GLY A 53 -13.85 18.60 -7.72
C GLY A 53 -13.76 17.61 -8.87
N GLY A 54 -13.83 16.30 -8.59
CA GLY A 54 -13.75 15.22 -9.56
C GLY A 54 -13.59 13.88 -8.88
N ARG A 55 -13.64 12.80 -9.66
CA ARG A 55 -13.54 11.44 -9.12
C ARG A 55 -12.17 11.20 -8.48
N VAL A 56 -12.20 10.56 -7.32
CA VAL A 56 -11.01 10.18 -6.58
C VAL A 56 -10.96 8.67 -6.43
N ALA A 57 -9.74 8.11 -6.34
CA ALA A 57 -9.54 6.71 -6.02
C ALA A 57 -9.86 6.47 -4.55
N HIS A 58 -10.27 5.23 -4.24
CA HIS A 58 -10.41 4.79 -2.85
C HIS A 58 -9.04 4.87 -2.17
N GLY A 59 -9.00 5.38 -0.95
CA GLY A 59 -7.76 5.37 -0.18
C GLY A 59 -7.23 3.96 0.00
N MET A 60 -8.11 2.99 0.23
CA MET A 60 -7.71 1.59 0.40
C MET A 60 -7.19 0.96 -0.90
N LEU A 61 -7.58 1.45 -2.07
CA LEU A 61 -6.99 1.00 -3.34
C LEU A 61 -5.51 1.37 -3.39
N SER A 62 -5.16 2.61 -3.09
CA SER A 62 -3.76 3.04 -3.01
C SER A 62 -3.02 2.27 -1.90
N ALA A 63 -3.64 2.07 -0.75
CA ALA A 63 -3.07 1.30 0.36
C ALA A 63 -2.78 -0.15 -0.04
N SER A 64 -3.54 -0.73 -0.98
CA SER A 64 -3.31 -2.09 -1.43
C SER A 64 -1.94 -2.28 -2.10
N LEU A 65 -1.33 -1.20 -2.59
CA LEU A 65 0.03 -1.25 -3.15
C LEU A 65 1.07 -1.52 -2.06
N ILE A 66 0.82 -1.07 -0.84
CA ILE A 66 1.64 -1.42 0.33
C ILE A 66 1.57 -2.93 0.57
N SER A 67 0.36 -3.48 0.58
CA SER A 67 0.16 -4.93 0.71
C SER A 67 0.91 -5.70 -0.38
N ALA A 68 0.87 -5.22 -1.62
CA ALA A 68 1.59 -5.83 -2.73
C ALA A 68 3.10 -5.84 -2.48
N LEU A 69 3.67 -4.75 -1.99
CA LEU A 69 5.10 -4.67 -1.65
C LEU A 69 5.47 -5.68 -0.58
N LEU A 70 4.70 -5.74 0.51
CA LEU A 70 4.98 -6.64 1.62
C LEU A 70 4.90 -8.10 1.17
N GLY A 71 3.93 -8.43 0.34
CA GLY A 71 3.68 -9.81 -0.07
C GLY A 71 4.53 -10.30 -1.24
N THR A 72 5.08 -9.41 -2.05
CA THR A 72 5.79 -9.80 -3.27
C THR A 72 7.25 -9.38 -3.32
N ARG A 73 7.66 -8.38 -2.54
CA ARG A 73 9.02 -7.83 -2.65
C ARG A 73 9.79 -7.78 -1.33
N LEU A 74 9.20 -7.22 -0.26
CA LEU A 74 9.90 -7.04 1.00
C LEU A 74 8.92 -7.12 2.17
N PRO A 75 8.92 -8.18 2.95
CA PRO A 75 9.79 -9.37 2.87
C PRO A 75 9.51 -10.31 1.70
N GLY A 76 8.35 -10.18 1.03
CA GLY A 76 8.01 -11.01 -0.11
C GLY A 76 7.26 -12.29 0.27
N PRO A 77 7.19 -13.27 -0.65
CA PRO A 77 6.40 -14.49 -0.43
C PRO A 77 6.75 -15.18 0.87
N GLY A 78 5.72 -15.62 1.59
CA GLY A 78 5.84 -16.23 2.92
C GLY A 78 5.59 -15.26 4.06
N ALA A 79 5.65 -13.95 3.82
CA ALA A 79 5.40 -12.94 4.83
C ALA A 79 3.90 -12.84 5.14
N ILE A 80 3.57 -12.63 6.40
CA ILE A 80 2.19 -12.47 6.87
C ILE A 80 2.07 -11.15 7.61
N THR A 81 1.29 -10.22 7.06
CA THR A 81 1.02 -8.95 7.73
C THR A 81 0.03 -9.18 8.87
N THR A 82 0.43 -8.78 10.07
CA THR A 82 -0.40 -8.91 11.27
C THR A 82 -0.98 -7.57 11.71
N HIS A 83 -0.39 -6.46 11.29
CA HIS A 83 -0.86 -5.12 11.64
C HIS A 83 -0.50 -4.15 10.52
N GLN A 84 -1.42 -3.23 10.24
CA GLN A 84 -1.19 -2.12 9.33
C GLN A 84 -1.94 -0.90 9.82
N SER A 85 -1.21 0.17 10.11
CA SER A 85 -1.82 1.48 10.35
C SER A 85 -1.78 2.30 9.06
N LEU A 86 -2.79 3.15 8.87
CA LEU A 86 -2.91 4.01 7.70
C LEU A 86 -3.44 5.37 8.14
N THR A 87 -2.79 6.42 7.68
CA THR A 87 -3.31 7.79 7.75
C THR A 87 -3.42 8.30 6.32
N PHE A 88 -4.63 8.70 5.92
CA PHE A 88 -4.90 9.21 4.58
C PHE A 88 -4.75 10.73 4.62
N ARG A 89 -3.73 11.23 3.91
CA ARG A 89 -3.33 12.65 4.01
C ARG A 89 -3.80 13.49 2.86
N ALA A 90 -4.00 12.89 1.69
CA ALA A 90 -4.43 13.62 0.50
C ALA A 90 -5.14 12.66 -0.47
N PRO A 91 -6.08 13.18 -1.29
CA PRO A 91 -6.77 12.37 -2.26
C PRO A 91 -5.86 11.97 -3.42
N VAL A 92 -6.15 10.82 -4.03
CA VAL A 92 -5.52 10.36 -5.26
C VAL A 92 -6.57 10.45 -6.36
N LYS A 93 -6.26 11.15 -7.43
CA LYS A 93 -7.15 11.29 -8.58
C LYS A 93 -6.88 10.21 -9.61
N ILE A 94 -7.91 9.87 -10.38
CA ILE A 94 -7.74 8.96 -11.52
C ILE A 94 -6.69 9.57 -12.47
N GLY A 95 -5.72 8.76 -12.88
CA GLY A 95 -4.60 9.20 -13.69
C GLY A 95 -3.34 9.53 -12.90
N ASN A 96 -3.43 9.68 -11.58
CA ASN A 96 -2.23 9.85 -10.76
C ASN A 96 -1.42 8.55 -10.71
N THR A 97 -0.11 8.68 -10.70
CA THR A 97 0.80 7.56 -10.44
C THR A 97 1.15 7.56 -8.97
N VAL A 98 0.80 6.48 -8.28
CA VAL A 98 1.11 6.30 -6.86
C VAL A 98 2.38 5.47 -6.74
N ARG A 99 3.34 5.99 -6.00
CA ARG A 99 4.55 5.26 -5.64
C ARG A 99 4.44 4.80 -4.19
N ALA A 100 4.47 3.50 -3.98
CA ALA A 100 4.50 2.92 -2.65
C ALA A 100 5.94 2.60 -2.26
N LEU A 101 6.25 2.83 -0.98
CA LEU A 101 7.57 2.57 -0.39
C LEU A 101 7.38 1.86 0.93
N VAL A 102 8.18 0.83 1.18
CA VAL A 102 8.30 0.22 2.51
C VAL A 102 9.77 0.23 2.93
N GLU A 103 9.99 0.45 4.21
CA GLU A 103 11.34 0.46 4.80
C GLU A 103 11.31 -0.27 6.12
N ILE A 104 12.22 -1.23 6.31
CA ILE A 104 12.36 -1.93 7.58
C ILE A 104 12.95 -0.97 8.60
N ILE A 105 12.23 -0.74 9.71
CA ILE A 105 12.65 0.16 10.77
C ILE A 105 12.96 -0.59 12.08
N ASP A 106 12.49 -1.81 12.23
CA ASP A 106 12.77 -2.63 13.41
C ASP A 106 12.64 -4.11 13.09
N LEU A 107 13.42 -4.94 13.76
CA LEU A 107 13.40 -6.40 13.64
C LEU A 107 13.28 -7.00 15.04
N ASN A 108 12.32 -7.90 15.23
CA ASN A 108 12.13 -8.61 16.49
C ASN A 108 12.58 -10.06 16.31
N LEU A 109 13.76 -10.36 16.83
CA LEU A 109 14.38 -11.69 16.69
C LEU A 109 13.55 -12.80 17.35
N ARG A 110 12.93 -12.50 18.48
CA ARG A 110 12.14 -13.49 19.24
C ARG A 110 10.90 -13.90 18.47
N ARG A 111 10.19 -12.93 17.88
CA ARG A 111 8.93 -13.15 17.16
C ARG A 111 9.13 -13.46 15.69
N LYS A 112 10.34 -13.25 15.17
CA LYS A 112 10.61 -13.29 13.74
C LYS A 112 9.68 -12.36 12.97
N SER A 113 9.56 -11.13 13.47
CA SER A 113 8.72 -10.10 12.86
C SER A 113 9.54 -8.87 12.49
N ALA A 114 9.10 -8.19 11.45
CA ALA A 114 9.67 -6.93 11.02
C ALA A 114 8.61 -5.84 11.16
N THR A 115 9.03 -4.65 11.58
CA THR A 115 8.22 -3.45 11.51
C THR A 115 8.70 -2.62 10.34
N LEU A 116 7.79 -2.22 9.45
CA LEU A 116 8.12 -1.42 8.28
C LEU A 116 7.35 -0.12 8.31
N ARG A 117 8.04 0.98 7.99
CA ARG A 117 7.37 2.23 7.63
C ARG A 117 6.81 2.05 6.22
N THR A 118 5.55 2.47 6.04
CA THR A 118 4.84 2.31 4.77
C THR A 118 4.32 3.66 4.30
N THR A 119 4.58 3.99 3.04
CA THR A 119 4.25 5.31 2.50
C THR A 119 3.75 5.18 1.07
N CYS A 120 2.72 5.94 0.72
CA CYS A 120 2.33 6.14 -0.67
C CYS A 120 2.47 7.62 -1.01
N MET A 121 3.01 7.90 -2.19
CA MET A 121 3.24 9.25 -2.67
C MET A 121 2.69 9.44 -4.08
N VAL A 122 2.20 10.65 -4.35
CA VAL A 122 1.95 11.11 -5.71
C VAL A 122 2.91 12.27 -5.93
N LYS A 123 3.84 12.12 -6.88
CA LYS A 123 4.97 13.03 -7.05
C LYS A 123 5.72 13.15 -5.72
N GLU A 124 5.85 14.35 -5.15
CA GLU A 124 6.58 14.57 -3.90
C GLU A 124 5.65 14.68 -2.68
N SER A 125 4.35 14.46 -2.87
CA SER A 125 3.36 14.58 -1.79
C SER A 125 3.03 13.22 -1.20
N VAL A 126 3.12 13.10 0.12
CA VAL A 126 2.67 11.91 0.84
C VAL A 126 1.15 11.90 0.84
N VAL A 127 0.55 10.84 0.32
CA VAL A 127 -0.91 10.67 0.30
C VAL A 127 -1.37 9.69 1.38
N ILE A 128 -0.53 8.71 1.73
CA ILE A 128 -0.79 7.76 2.82
C ILE A 128 0.52 7.51 3.55
N ASP A 129 0.47 7.42 4.89
CA ASP A 129 1.59 6.89 5.67
C ASP A 129 1.08 6.00 6.80
N GLY A 130 1.99 5.21 7.33
CA GLY A 130 1.69 4.30 8.43
C GLY A 130 2.82 3.31 8.67
N GLU A 131 2.49 2.25 9.41
CA GLU A 131 3.45 1.20 9.74
C GLU A 131 2.78 -0.17 9.62
N ALA A 132 3.57 -1.17 9.26
CA ALA A 132 3.15 -2.56 9.19
C ALA A 132 4.02 -3.42 10.10
N CYS A 133 3.39 -4.43 10.71
CA CYS A 133 4.10 -5.52 11.38
C CYS A 133 3.90 -6.78 10.55
N VAL A 134 4.98 -7.49 10.27
CA VAL A 134 4.97 -8.63 9.34
C VAL A 134 5.74 -9.78 9.96
N LEU A 135 5.12 -10.96 10.03
CA LEU A 135 5.81 -12.20 10.39
C LEU A 135 6.58 -12.71 9.18
N VAL A 136 7.81 -13.14 9.39
CA VAL A 136 8.71 -13.55 8.31
C VAL A 136 9.27 -14.95 8.61
N PRO A 137 9.24 -15.86 7.63
CA PRO A 137 9.81 -17.20 7.86
C PRO A 137 11.29 -17.14 8.18
N SER A 138 11.72 -18.01 9.10
CA SER A 138 13.15 -18.25 9.36
C SER A 138 13.69 -19.30 8.40
N ARG A 139 14.99 -19.26 8.17
CA ARG A 139 15.66 -20.36 7.46
C ARG A 139 15.43 -21.69 8.15
N PRO A 140 15.27 -22.78 7.38
CA PRO A 140 15.16 -24.12 7.95
C PRO A 140 16.45 -24.54 8.69
#